data_25b7e880a10a6de39542bd69c80dbbdb
#
_entry.id   25b7e880a10a6de39542bd69c80dbbdb
#
_cell.length_a   1.000
_cell.length_b   1.000
_cell.length_c   1.000
_cell.angle_alpha   90.00
_cell.angle_beta   90.00
_cell.angle_gamma   90.00
#
_symmetry.space_group_name_H-M   'P 1'
#
loop_
_entity.id
_entity.type
_entity.pdbx_description
1 polymer ?
#
loop_
_entity_poly.entity_id
_entity_poly.type
_entity_poly.pdbx_seq_one_letter_code
_entity_poly.pdbx_strand_id
1 'polypeptide(L)'
;LFPSEKFCLTGNGHNNMSTRIVDLFSPIGKGQRGLIVASPKSGKTVLMQSIAHAITANHPDCVLIVLLIDERPEEVTEMQRSVKGEVIASTFDEPATRHVQVAEMVIEKAKRLAESKKDVVILLDSITRLARAYNTVVPSSGKVLTGGVDANALQRPKRFFGAARNIEEGGSLTILGTALVDTGSRMDDVIYEEFKGCLLYT
;
A
#
# COMPACT_ATOMS: atom_id res chain seq x y z
N LEU A 1 3.49 19.10 1.31
CA LEU A 1 3.80 19.38 2.72
C LEU A 1 4.28 18.09 3.40
N PHE A 2 5.23 18.23 4.33
CA PHE A 2 5.72 17.09 5.12
C PHE A 2 4.65 16.65 6.14
N PRO A 3 4.63 15.36 6.52
CA PRO A 3 3.78 14.88 7.59
C PRO A 3 4.02 15.67 8.89
N SER A 4 2.98 16.31 9.41
CA SER A 4 3.03 17.07 10.68
C SER A 4 2.34 16.35 11.82
N GLU A 5 1.43 15.43 11.51
CA GLU A 5 0.68 14.64 12.46
C GLU A 5 1.00 13.15 12.29
N LYS A 6 1.21 12.47 13.41
CA LYS A 6 1.48 11.03 13.46
C LYS A 6 0.19 10.25 13.68
N PHE A 7 0.07 9.09 13.04
CA PHE A 7 -0.91 8.09 13.43
C PHE A 7 -0.49 7.41 14.74
N CYS A 8 -1.40 7.35 15.70
CA CYS A 8 -1.20 6.58 16.92
C CYS A 8 -1.59 5.13 16.66
N LEU A 9 -0.64 4.20 16.81
CA LEU A 9 -0.86 2.78 16.60
C LEU A 9 -0.95 1.98 17.89
N THR A 10 -1.00 2.65 19.04
CA THR A 10 -1.06 2.04 20.37
C THR A 10 -2.21 2.64 21.19
N GLY A 11 -2.63 1.95 22.22
CA GLY A 11 -3.76 2.36 23.05
C GLY A 11 -5.11 1.82 22.56
N ASN A 12 -6.19 2.13 23.26
CA ASN A 12 -7.56 1.69 22.97
C ASN A 12 -7.71 0.17 22.74
N GLY A 13 -6.97 -0.63 23.52
CA GLY A 13 -6.98 -2.09 23.38
C GLY A 13 -6.03 -2.66 22.30
N HIS A 14 -5.37 -1.80 21.52
CA HIS A 14 -4.43 -2.19 20.46
C HIS A 14 -2.97 -2.03 20.92
N ASN A 15 -2.55 -2.83 21.88
CA ASN A 15 -1.20 -2.81 22.45
C ASN A 15 -0.40 -4.07 22.11
N ASN A 16 -0.55 -4.60 20.90
CA ASN A 16 0.28 -5.73 20.51
C ASN A 16 1.74 -5.28 20.25
N MET A 17 2.66 -6.22 20.34
CA MET A 17 4.09 -5.94 20.20
C MET A 17 4.42 -5.35 18.84
N SER A 18 3.79 -5.84 17.78
CA SER A 18 4.06 -5.41 16.40
C SER A 18 3.71 -3.93 16.18
N THR A 19 2.52 -3.50 16.60
CA THR A 19 2.11 -2.09 16.47
C THR A 19 2.93 -1.16 17.35
N ARG A 20 3.36 -1.62 18.55
CA ARG A 20 4.27 -0.86 19.43
C ARG A 20 5.63 -0.66 18.80
N ILE A 21 6.19 -1.69 18.16
CA ILE A 21 7.47 -1.61 17.47
C ILE A 21 7.36 -0.64 16.29
N VAL A 22 6.32 -0.74 15.47
CA VAL A 22 6.10 0.20 14.36
C VAL A 22 5.97 1.63 14.87
N ASP A 23 5.17 1.84 15.91
CA ASP A 23 4.91 3.18 16.46
C ASP A 23 6.18 3.84 17.04
N LEU A 24 7.09 3.02 17.58
CA LEU A 24 8.33 3.50 18.19
C LEU A 24 9.47 3.70 17.19
N PHE A 25 9.70 2.74 16.29
CA PHE A 25 10.86 2.74 15.39
C PHE A 25 10.57 3.23 13.98
N SER A 26 9.34 3.14 13.54
CA SER A 26 8.92 3.52 12.19
C SER A 26 7.56 4.23 12.22
N PRO A 27 7.46 5.37 12.92
CA PRO A 27 6.21 6.07 13.07
C PRO A 27 5.63 6.48 11.71
N ILE A 28 4.33 6.36 11.57
CA ILE A 28 3.61 6.67 10.34
C ILE A 28 2.93 8.03 10.49
N GLY A 29 3.28 8.98 9.64
CA GLY A 29 2.66 10.29 9.59
C GLY A 29 1.55 10.37 8.56
N LYS A 30 0.58 11.26 8.79
CA LYS A 30 -0.46 11.56 7.81
C LYS A 30 0.17 12.16 6.55
N GLY A 31 -0.11 11.57 5.40
CA GLY A 31 0.48 11.96 4.12
C GLY A 31 1.78 11.23 3.76
N GLN A 32 2.23 10.31 4.59
CA GLN A 32 3.47 9.56 4.38
C GLN A 32 3.29 8.41 3.38
N ARG A 33 4.39 8.07 2.73
CA ARG A 33 4.58 6.83 1.98
C ARG A 33 5.36 5.85 2.84
N GLY A 34 4.84 4.64 3.01
CA GLY A 34 5.52 3.59 3.75
C GLY A 34 5.58 2.28 2.97
N LEU A 35 6.64 1.51 3.20
CA LEU A 35 6.82 0.20 2.63
C LEU A 35 7.03 -0.83 3.73
N ILE A 36 6.20 -1.86 3.74
CA ILE A 36 6.35 -3.03 4.61
C ILE A 36 7.04 -4.11 3.77
N VAL A 37 8.29 -4.36 4.08
CA VAL A 37 9.08 -5.39 3.38
C VAL A 37 8.84 -6.73 4.04
N ALA A 38 8.42 -7.72 3.26
CA ALA A 38 8.03 -9.01 3.78
C ALA A 38 8.49 -10.16 2.89
N SER A 39 9.09 -11.17 3.51
CA SER A 39 9.30 -12.48 2.88
C SER A 39 7.99 -13.29 2.90
N PRO A 40 7.85 -14.31 2.04
CA PRO A 40 6.70 -15.21 2.09
C PRO A 40 6.49 -15.81 3.49
N LYS A 41 5.25 -15.85 3.95
CA LYS A 41 4.85 -16.41 5.27
C LYS A 41 5.48 -15.71 6.49
N SER A 42 5.87 -14.45 6.38
CA SER A 42 6.50 -13.67 7.46
C SER A 42 5.51 -13.00 8.43
N GLY A 43 4.20 -13.23 8.26
CA GLY A 43 3.18 -12.58 9.10
C GLY A 43 2.72 -11.21 8.58
N LYS A 44 3.01 -10.88 7.33
CA LYS A 44 2.64 -9.62 6.67
C LYS A 44 1.15 -9.28 6.86
N THR A 45 0.26 -10.22 6.60
CA THR A 45 -1.20 -10.02 6.69
C THR A 45 -1.63 -9.68 8.12
N VAL A 46 -1.09 -10.36 9.11
CA VAL A 46 -1.36 -10.09 10.53
C VAL A 46 -0.90 -8.69 10.93
N LEU A 47 0.29 -8.27 10.45
CA LEU A 47 0.78 -6.91 10.69
C LEU A 47 -0.13 -5.86 10.05
N MET A 48 -0.55 -6.06 8.81
CA MET A 48 -1.46 -5.14 8.13
C MET A 48 -2.81 -5.04 8.84
N GLN A 49 -3.38 -6.17 9.28
CA GLN A 49 -4.62 -6.19 10.06
C GLN A 49 -4.45 -5.43 11.38
N SER A 50 -3.33 -5.62 12.06
CA SER A 50 -3.02 -4.92 13.31
C SER A 50 -2.91 -3.41 13.12
N ILE A 51 -2.26 -2.95 12.06
CA ILE A 51 -2.18 -1.54 11.70
C ILE A 51 -3.57 -0.99 11.36
N ALA A 52 -4.35 -1.72 10.57
CA ALA A 52 -5.72 -1.34 10.21
C ALA A 52 -6.60 -1.18 11.45
N HIS A 53 -6.56 -2.12 12.37
CA HIS A 53 -7.32 -2.06 13.62
C HIS A 53 -6.90 -0.87 14.49
N ALA A 54 -5.61 -0.62 14.62
CA ALA A 54 -5.09 0.51 15.41
C ALA A 54 -5.52 1.86 14.79
N ILE A 55 -5.45 2.00 13.48
CA ILE A 55 -5.89 3.22 12.79
C ILE A 55 -7.40 3.46 12.99
N THR A 56 -8.21 2.45 12.77
CA THR A 56 -9.68 2.60 12.92
C THR A 56 -10.12 2.82 14.36
N ALA A 57 -9.40 2.29 15.33
CA ALA A 57 -9.69 2.50 16.76
C ALA A 57 -9.25 3.89 17.25
N ASN A 58 -8.07 4.34 16.85
CA ASN A 58 -7.48 5.60 17.33
C ASN A 58 -7.83 6.82 16.48
N HIS A 59 -8.19 6.59 15.21
CA HIS A 59 -8.53 7.62 14.23
C HIS A 59 -9.84 7.26 13.51
N PRO A 60 -10.99 7.28 14.20
CA PRO A 60 -12.27 6.84 13.65
C PRO A 60 -12.77 7.70 12.49
N ASP A 61 -12.28 8.94 12.36
CA ASP A 61 -12.64 9.86 11.27
C ASP A 61 -11.81 9.62 10.00
N CYS A 62 -10.76 8.81 10.06
CA CYS A 62 -9.97 8.45 8.91
C CYS A 62 -10.72 7.46 8.01
N VAL A 63 -10.61 7.66 6.71
CA VAL A 63 -11.10 6.71 5.71
C VAL A 63 -10.02 5.69 5.44
N LEU A 64 -10.25 4.44 5.85
CA LEU A 64 -9.35 3.33 5.59
C LEU A 64 -9.80 2.54 4.37
N ILE A 65 -8.90 2.40 3.39
CA ILE A 65 -9.09 1.57 2.20
C ILE A 65 -8.01 0.50 2.21
N VAL A 66 -8.41 -0.76 2.12
CA VAL A 66 -7.49 -1.89 1.93
C VAL A 66 -7.61 -2.33 0.47
N LEU A 67 -6.52 -2.25 -0.26
CA LEU A 67 -6.43 -2.65 -1.66
C LEU A 67 -5.61 -3.94 -1.78
N LEU A 68 -6.27 -5.01 -2.21
CA LEU A 68 -5.67 -6.32 -2.39
C LEU A 68 -5.55 -6.62 -3.89
N ILE A 69 -4.32 -6.80 -4.37
CA ILE A 69 -4.02 -7.07 -5.76
C ILE A 69 -3.42 -8.47 -5.91
N ASP A 70 -4.03 -9.28 -6.76
CA ASP A 70 -3.58 -10.65 -7.06
C ASP A 70 -3.55 -11.55 -5.81
N GLU A 71 -4.51 -11.33 -4.91
CA GLU A 71 -4.69 -12.13 -3.70
C GLU A 71 -5.73 -13.24 -3.90
N ARG A 72 -5.72 -14.22 -3.01
CA ARG A 72 -6.69 -15.32 -3.02
C ARG A 72 -8.04 -14.87 -2.46
N PRO A 73 -9.16 -15.37 -2.98
CA PRO A 73 -10.50 -15.02 -2.47
C PRO A 73 -10.68 -15.23 -0.97
N GLU A 74 -10.04 -16.26 -0.40
CA GLU A 74 -10.09 -16.55 1.03
C GLU A 74 -9.45 -15.42 1.85
N GLU A 75 -8.30 -14.91 1.41
CA GLU A 75 -7.60 -13.81 2.07
C GLU A 75 -8.39 -12.50 1.96
N VAL A 76 -9.06 -12.28 0.85
CA VAL A 76 -9.97 -11.13 0.67
C VAL A 76 -11.12 -11.21 1.67
N THR A 77 -11.76 -12.37 1.79
CA THR A 77 -12.88 -12.60 2.71
C THR A 77 -12.44 -12.42 4.16
N GLU A 78 -11.28 -12.94 4.53
CA GLU A 78 -10.71 -12.77 5.86
C GLU A 78 -10.47 -11.29 6.19
N MET A 79 -9.87 -10.54 5.27
CA MET A 79 -9.64 -9.11 5.43
C MET A 79 -10.95 -8.35 5.59
N GLN A 80 -11.97 -8.64 4.76
CA GLN A 80 -13.29 -8.02 4.85
C GLN A 80 -13.99 -8.26 6.18
N ARG A 81 -13.79 -9.43 6.79
CA ARG A 81 -14.38 -9.77 8.09
C ARG A 81 -13.63 -9.14 9.26
N SER A 82 -12.32 -8.97 9.13
CA SER A 82 -11.46 -8.55 10.24
C SER A 82 -11.28 -7.03 10.33
N VAL A 83 -11.39 -6.30 9.22
CA VAL A 83 -11.05 -4.88 9.15
C VAL A 83 -12.31 -4.01 9.02
N LYS A 84 -12.39 -2.97 9.84
CA LYS A 84 -13.41 -1.91 9.72
C LYS A 84 -12.95 -0.85 8.71
N GLY A 85 -13.05 -1.18 7.43
CA GLY A 85 -12.65 -0.30 6.34
C GLY A 85 -13.24 -0.81 5.05
N GLU A 86 -13.03 -0.06 3.97
CA GLU A 86 -13.42 -0.49 2.65
C GLU A 86 -12.32 -1.43 2.09
N VAL A 87 -12.66 -2.69 1.86
CA VAL A 87 -11.76 -3.66 1.24
C VAL A 87 -12.12 -3.80 -0.24
N ILE A 88 -11.18 -3.42 -1.09
CA ILE A 88 -11.30 -3.51 -2.54
C ILE A 88 -10.25 -4.50 -3.03
N ALA A 89 -10.64 -5.44 -3.86
CA ALA A 89 -9.76 -6.49 -4.31
C ALA A 89 -9.88 -6.74 -5.82
N SER A 90 -8.76 -7.16 -6.39
CA SER A 90 -8.69 -7.83 -7.68
C SER A 90 -7.93 -9.13 -7.44
N THR A 91 -8.63 -10.26 -7.56
CA THR A 91 -8.12 -11.58 -7.20
C THR A 91 -7.23 -12.20 -8.28
N PHE A 92 -6.49 -13.25 -7.91
CA PHE A 92 -5.46 -13.85 -8.76
C PHE A 92 -5.98 -14.42 -10.09
N ASP A 93 -7.27 -14.76 -10.16
CA ASP A 93 -7.95 -15.27 -11.35
C ASP A 93 -8.38 -14.17 -12.34
N GLU A 94 -8.29 -12.91 -11.93
CA GLU A 94 -8.58 -11.77 -12.80
C GLU A 94 -7.35 -11.38 -13.66
N PRO A 95 -7.56 -10.82 -14.86
CA PRO A 95 -6.45 -10.41 -15.72
C PRO A 95 -5.70 -9.19 -15.17
N ALA A 96 -4.44 -9.03 -15.59
CA ALA A 96 -3.58 -7.91 -15.18
C ALA A 96 -4.20 -6.53 -15.46
N THR A 97 -4.96 -6.41 -16.55
CA THR A 97 -5.71 -5.19 -16.88
C THR A 97 -6.70 -4.80 -15.79
N ARG A 98 -7.34 -5.79 -15.16
CA ARG A 98 -8.29 -5.56 -14.06
C ARG A 98 -7.56 -5.08 -12.81
N HIS A 99 -6.40 -5.65 -12.48
CA HIS A 99 -5.56 -5.21 -11.37
C HIS A 99 -5.21 -3.73 -11.50
N VAL A 100 -4.79 -3.32 -12.69
CA VAL A 100 -4.45 -1.92 -12.98
C VAL A 100 -5.67 -1.01 -12.87
N GLN A 101 -6.80 -1.37 -13.47
CA GLN A 101 -8.03 -0.58 -13.42
C GLN A 101 -8.53 -0.36 -11.99
N VAL A 102 -8.53 -1.40 -11.17
CA VAL A 102 -8.95 -1.31 -9.77
C VAL A 102 -8.02 -0.39 -8.98
N ALA A 103 -6.72 -0.51 -9.16
CA ALA A 103 -5.75 0.36 -8.49
C ALA A 103 -5.92 1.83 -8.91
N GLU A 104 -6.10 2.11 -10.18
CA GLU A 104 -6.32 3.48 -10.69
C GLU A 104 -7.63 4.08 -10.17
N MET A 105 -8.69 3.30 -10.10
CA MET A 105 -9.97 3.72 -9.52
C MET A 105 -9.83 4.06 -8.02
N VAL A 106 -9.13 3.24 -7.26
CA VAL A 106 -8.90 3.45 -5.82
C VAL A 106 -8.10 4.72 -5.58
N ILE A 107 -7.01 4.94 -6.32
CA ILE A 107 -6.19 6.13 -6.11
C ILE A 107 -6.93 7.43 -6.46
N GLU A 108 -7.74 7.42 -7.51
CA GLU A 108 -8.56 8.59 -7.88
C GLU A 108 -9.63 8.88 -6.83
N LYS A 109 -10.29 7.85 -6.30
CA LYS A 109 -11.24 7.97 -5.18
C LYS A 109 -10.55 8.57 -3.95
N ALA A 110 -9.39 8.04 -3.59
CA ALA A 110 -8.64 8.49 -2.42
C ALA A 110 -8.18 9.95 -2.54
N LYS A 111 -7.71 10.37 -3.71
CA LYS A 111 -7.34 11.76 -3.97
C LYS A 111 -8.53 12.71 -3.75
N ARG A 112 -9.70 12.38 -4.31
CA ARG A 112 -10.91 13.22 -4.15
C ARG A 112 -11.38 13.30 -2.71
N LEU A 113 -11.29 12.22 -1.94
CA LEU A 113 -11.60 12.22 -0.52
C LEU A 113 -10.63 13.10 0.27
N ALA A 114 -9.33 13.04 -0.04
CA ALA A 114 -8.33 13.88 0.60
C ALA A 114 -8.52 15.37 0.26
N GLU A 115 -8.85 15.69 -0.99
CA GLU A 115 -9.22 17.06 -1.40
C GLU A 115 -10.48 17.57 -0.67
N SER A 116 -11.39 16.66 -0.30
CA SER A 116 -12.58 16.94 0.51
C SER A 116 -12.31 16.99 2.02
N LYS A 117 -11.09 17.26 2.43
CA LYS A 117 -10.64 17.38 3.83
C LYS A 117 -10.73 16.09 4.64
N LYS A 118 -10.73 14.92 4.00
CA LYS A 118 -10.66 13.64 4.70
C LYS A 118 -9.21 13.19 4.81
N ASP A 119 -8.88 12.55 5.93
CA ASP A 119 -7.65 11.80 6.08
C ASP A 119 -7.88 10.38 5.56
N VAL A 120 -7.16 10.02 4.51
CA VAL A 120 -7.30 8.73 3.84
C VAL A 120 -6.05 7.90 4.03
N VAL A 121 -6.23 6.64 4.37
CA VAL A 121 -5.15 5.66 4.44
C VAL A 121 -5.43 4.53 3.47
N ILE A 122 -4.49 4.27 2.57
CA ILE A 122 -4.51 3.09 1.70
C ILE A 122 -3.49 2.08 2.23
N LEU A 123 -3.96 0.87 2.54
CA LEU A 123 -3.12 -0.29 2.77
C LEU A 123 -3.13 -1.14 1.50
N LEU A 124 -1.99 -1.20 0.80
CA LEU A 124 -1.86 -1.93 -0.46
C LEU A 124 -1.09 -3.24 -0.27
N ASP A 125 -1.72 -4.35 -0.54
CA ASP A 125 -1.07 -5.66 -0.60
C ASP A 125 -1.24 -6.27 -2.00
N SER A 126 -0.25 -6.25 -2.84
CA SER A 126 1.09 -5.73 -2.67
C SER A 126 1.50 -4.83 -3.83
N ILE A 127 2.45 -3.95 -3.59
CA ILE A 127 3.04 -3.14 -4.66
C ILE A 127 3.78 -4.00 -5.68
N THR A 128 4.39 -5.08 -5.22
CA THR A 128 5.11 -6.04 -6.08
C THR A 128 4.19 -6.61 -7.15
N ARG A 129 3.00 -7.07 -6.76
CA ARG A 129 2.01 -7.64 -7.68
C ARG A 129 1.37 -6.58 -8.57
N LEU A 130 1.14 -5.38 -8.05
CA LEU A 130 0.67 -4.26 -8.85
C LEU A 130 1.71 -3.87 -9.92
N ALA A 131 2.98 -3.80 -9.58
CA ALA A 131 4.06 -3.51 -10.52
C ALA A 131 4.19 -4.60 -11.60
N ARG A 132 4.02 -5.88 -11.25
CA ARG A 132 3.94 -6.97 -12.22
C ARG A 132 2.78 -6.81 -13.19
N ALA A 133 1.62 -6.43 -12.70
CA ALA A 133 0.45 -6.18 -13.54
C ALA A 133 0.70 -5.04 -14.54
N TYR A 134 1.29 -3.95 -14.11
CA TYR A 134 1.70 -2.87 -14.99
C TYR A 134 2.74 -3.32 -16.02
N ASN A 135 3.68 -4.17 -15.62
CA ASN A 135 4.68 -4.72 -16.56
C ASN A 135 4.04 -5.57 -17.67
N THR A 136 2.92 -6.20 -17.40
CA THR A 136 2.15 -6.96 -18.38
C THR A 136 1.33 -6.07 -19.30
N VAL A 137 0.77 -5.00 -18.79
CA VAL A 137 -0.23 -4.14 -19.48
C VAL A 137 0.41 -3.00 -20.26
N VAL A 138 1.50 -2.44 -19.74
CA VAL A 138 2.16 -1.27 -20.37
C VAL A 138 2.87 -1.69 -21.67
N PRO A 139 2.71 -0.94 -22.77
CA PRO A 139 3.45 -1.21 -24.00
C PRO A 139 4.96 -1.21 -23.76
N SER A 140 5.65 -2.17 -24.36
CA SER A 140 7.10 -2.31 -24.22
C SER A 140 7.83 -1.06 -24.70
N SER A 141 8.78 -0.59 -23.92
CA SER A 141 9.68 0.52 -24.30
C SER A 141 10.85 0.06 -25.19
N GLY A 142 11.01 -1.26 -25.35
CA GLY A 142 12.20 -1.86 -25.95
C GLY A 142 13.42 -1.89 -25.02
N LYS A 143 13.33 -1.32 -23.83
CA LYS A 143 14.38 -1.34 -22.78
C LYS A 143 13.91 -2.16 -21.61
N VAL A 144 14.44 -3.35 -21.46
CA VAL A 144 14.11 -4.28 -20.39
C VAL A 144 15.22 -4.23 -19.34
N LEU A 145 14.85 -3.97 -18.10
CA LEU A 145 15.75 -4.03 -16.96
C LEU A 145 16.05 -5.49 -16.59
N THR A 146 17.05 -5.70 -15.76
CA THR A 146 17.34 -7.02 -15.18
C THR A 146 16.07 -7.59 -14.54
N GLY A 147 15.80 -8.88 -14.72
CA GLY A 147 14.59 -9.53 -14.19
C GLY A 147 13.33 -9.40 -15.05
N GLY A 148 13.44 -8.86 -16.27
CA GLY A 148 12.33 -8.79 -17.22
C GLY A 148 11.33 -7.65 -16.99
N VAL A 149 11.72 -6.62 -16.22
CA VAL A 149 10.91 -5.44 -15.98
C VAL A 149 11.15 -4.41 -17.07
N ASP A 150 10.09 -3.99 -17.77
CA ASP A 150 10.19 -2.89 -18.73
C ASP A 150 10.45 -1.55 -18.03
N ALA A 151 11.34 -0.73 -18.59
CA ALA A 151 11.72 0.56 -18.01
C ALA A 151 10.53 1.51 -17.80
N ASN A 152 9.48 1.42 -18.64
CA ASN A 152 8.27 2.24 -18.51
C ASN A 152 7.24 1.67 -17.54
N ALA A 153 7.31 0.38 -17.22
CA ALA A 153 6.30 -0.32 -16.43
C ALA A 153 6.19 0.20 -14.99
N LEU A 154 7.29 0.70 -14.42
CA LEU A 154 7.33 1.14 -13.02
C LEU A 154 6.90 2.60 -12.81
N GLN A 155 6.74 3.38 -13.86
CA GLN A 155 6.35 4.80 -13.73
C GLN A 155 4.97 4.98 -13.11
N ARG A 156 3.97 4.20 -13.55
CA ARG A 156 2.60 4.31 -13.03
C ARG A 156 2.48 3.86 -11.57
N PRO A 157 3.02 2.69 -11.15
CA PRO A 157 3.01 2.34 -9.73
C PRO A 157 3.85 3.30 -8.87
N LYS A 158 4.92 3.90 -9.38
CA LYS A 158 5.63 4.98 -8.68
C LYS A 158 4.75 6.23 -8.50
N ARG A 159 3.94 6.58 -9.50
CA ARG A 159 2.96 7.67 -9.40
C ARG A 159 1.84 7.34 -8.40
N PHE A 160 1.43 6.09 -8.29
CA PHE A 160 0.48 5.63 -7.28
C PHE A 160 1.00 5.97 -5.87
N PHE A 161 2.23 5.56 -5.55
CA PHE A 161 2.88 5.91 -4.29
C PHE A 161 3.14 7.42 -4.15
N GLY A 162 3.50 8.07 -5.23
CA GLY A 162 3.75 9.51 -5.28
C GLY A 162 2.50 10.37 -5.01
N ALA A 163 1.30 9.78 -5.03
CA ALA A 163 0.07 10.47 -4.68
C ALA A 163 -0.07 10.75 -3.18
N ALA A 164 0.65 9.99 -2.33
CA ALA A 164 0.65 10.23 -0.88
C ALA A 164 1.21 11.62 -0.54
N ARG A 165 0.43 12.41 0.19
CA ARG A 165 0.77 13.78 0.57
C ARG A 165 -0.19 14.35 1.62
N ASN A 166 0.25 15.40 2.30
CA ASN A 166 -0.65 16.33 2.98
C ASN A 166 -1.12 17.39 1.97
N ILE A 167 -2.39 17.74 2.02
CA ILE A 167 -2.99 18.78 1.17
C ILE A 167 -3.18 20.03 2.01
N GLU A 168 -2.63 21.15 1.53
CA GLU A 168 -2.84 22.45 2.17
C GLU A 168 -4.33 22.79 2.12
N GLU A 169 -4.91 23.17 3.26
CA GLU A 169 -6.36 23.39 3.45
C GLU A 169 -7.26 22.16 3.14
N GLY A 170 -6.67 21.00 2.93
CA GLY A 170 -7.35 19.73 2.68
C GLY A 170 -7.13 18.72 3.78
N GLY A 171 -7.31 17.45 3.44
CA GLY A 171 -6.95 16.30 4.27
C GLY A 171 -5.56 15.75 3.95
N SER A 172 -5.41 14.46 4.11
CA SER A 172 -4.16 13.76 3.79
C SER A 172 -4.43 12.45 3.06
N LEU A 173 -3.46 12.01 2.27
CA LEU A 173 -3.43 10.67 1.67
C LEU A 173 -2.15 9.98 2.08
N THR A 174 -2.30 8.93 2.88
CA THR A 174 -1.22 8.07 3.37
C THR A 174 -1.29 6.73 2.64
N ILE A 175 -0.17 6.23 2.16
CA ILE A 175 -0.11 4.95 1.45
C ILE A 175 0.94 4.06 2.10
N LEU A 176 0.51 2.90 2.59
CA LEU A 176 1.37 1.84 3.09
C LEU A 176 1.25 0.63 2.17
N GLY A 177 2.31 0.30 1.48
CA GLY A 177 2.35 -0.85 0.60
C GLY A 177 3.23 -1.97 1.13
N THR A 178 2.90 -3.21 0.78
CA THR A 178 3.78 -4.33 1.04
C THR A 178 4.65 -4.61 -0.18
N ALA A 179 5.93 -4.86 0.03
CA ALA A 179 6.87 -5.31 -0.98
C ALA A 179 7.34 -6.72 -0.63
N LEU A 180 7.28 -7.61 -1.61
CA LEU A 180 7.68 -9.00 -1.45
C LEU A 180 9.16 -9.14 -1.78
N VAL A 181 9.91 -9.77 -0.87
CA VAL A 181 11.32 -10.14 -1.03
C VAL A 181 11.50 -11.64 -0.81
N ASP A 182 12.64 -12.19 -1.17
CA ASP A 182 12.96 -13.61 -1.00
C ASP A 182 11.93 -14.57 -1.63
N THR A 183 11.31 -14.15 -2.71
CA THR A 183 10.32 -14.96 -3.44
C THR A 183 10.94 -15.92 -4.43
N GLY A 184 12.26 -15.83 -4.64
CA GLY A 184 12.98 -16.52 -5.71
C GLY A 184 12.79 -15.87 -7.09
N SER A 185 12.02 -14.79 -7.20
CA SER A 185 11.81 -14.06 -8.44
C SER A 185 12.74 -12.85 -8.54
N ARG A 186 13.59 -12.85 -9.57
CA ARG A 186 14.47 -11.70 -9.86
C ARG A 186 13.70 -10.44 -10.22
N MET A 187 12.50 -10.58 -10.78
CA MET A 187 11.60 -9.46 -11.05
C MET A 187 11.17 -8.77 -9.75
N ASP A 188 10.85 -9.54 -8.72
CA ASP A 188 10.45 -9.00 -7.41
C ASP A 188 11.59 -8.23 -6.72
N ASP A 189 12.81 -8.75 -6.84
CA ASP A 189 13.98 -8.06 -6.31
C ASP A 189 14.22 -6.72 -6.99
N VAL A 190 14.08 -6.65 -8.30
CA VAL A 190 14.20 -5.41 -9.08
C VAL A 190 13.09 -4.43 -8.71
N ILE A 191 11.85 -4.89 -8.57
CA ILE A 191 10.73 -4.06 -8.15
C ILE A 191 10.99 -3.47 -6.76
N TYR A 192 11.44 -4.28 -5.82
CA TYR A 192 11.79 -3.80 -4.47
C TYR A 192 12.88 -2.73 -4.52
N GLU A 193 13.98 -2.98 -5.23
CA GLU A 193 15.09 -2.02 -5.36
C GLU A 193 14.64 -0.68 -5.96
N GLU A 194 13.75 -0.71 -6.94
CA GLU A 194 13.22 0.49 -7.57
C GLU A 194 12.25 1.26 -6.65
N PHE A 195 11.51 0.58 -5.79
CA PHE A 195 10.58 1.23 -4.87
C PHE A 195 11.24 1.73 -3.60
N LYS A 196 12.26 1.06 -3.09
CA LYS A 196 12.95 1.52 -1.88
C LYS A 196 13.55 2.92 -2.05
N GLY A 197 13.99 3.27 -3.25
CA GLY A 197 14.50 4.61 -3.56
C GLY A 197 13.43 5.71 -3.64
N CYS A 198 12.15 5.34 -3.71
CA CYS A 198 11.03 6.29 -3.75
C CYS A 198 10.49 6.64 -2.36
N LEU A 199 11.03 6.03 -1.33
CA LEU A 199 10.64 6.23 0.06
C LEU A 199 11.52 7.29 0.70
N LEU A 200 10.90 8.19 1.45
CA LEU A 200 11.63 9.02 2.37
C LEU A 200 12.03 8.14 3.56
N TYR A 201 13.30 7.79 3.62
CA TYR A 201 13.88 7.26 4.86
C TYR A 201 13.95 8.42 5.85
N THR A 202 13.22 8.32 6.90
CA THR A 202 13.47 9.09 8.12
C THR A 202 14.12 8.21 9.15
#